data_8b910f5468956dcf7b9ab95c787f414f
#
_entry.id   8b910f5468956dcf7b9ab95c787f414f
#
_cell.length_a   1.000
_cell.length_b   1.000
_cell.length_c   1.000
_cell.angle_alpha   90.00
_cell.angle_beta   90.00
_cell.angle_gamma   90.00
#
_symmetry.space_group_name_H-M   'P 1'
#
loop_
_entity.id
_entity.type
_entity.pdbx_description
1 polymer ?
#
loop_
_entity_poly.entity_id
_entity_poly.type
_entity_poly.pdbx_seq_one_letter_code
_entity_poly.pdbx_strand_id
1 'polypeptide(L)'
;MPTLIIEDGSIVAGANSWITVAEWDTYNAQYGRTPNATTDDEKELALIKAQRAISTLLTYWGQPVSQTQTTCLPRYWQRVINGFTIGSDQIPQDFKDAQAELAWSIDHGADPFADRTADNTKRGVETGERNKAGPVETSSTYSDVGIVFDPRAMSNYTAAYALLSPYVAGNGAQIRMQRG
;
A
#
# COMPACT_ATOMS: atom_id res chain seq x y z
N MET A 1 3.92 12.17 -21.74
CA MET A 1 4.16 12.83 -20.45
C MET A 1 2.99 12.47 -19.55
N PRO A 2 3.22 11.85 -18.40
CA PRO A 2 2.17 11.71 -17.42
C PRO A 2 1.72 13.10 -16.97
N THR A 3 0.45 13.25 -16.66
CA THR A 3 -0.07 14.51 -16.10
C THR A 3 -0.55 14.22 -14.69
N LEU A 4 0.05 14.90 -13.72
CA LEU A 4 -0.34 14.78 -12.33
C LEU A 4 -1.59 15.63 -12.06
N ILE A 5 -2.67 14.99 -11.62
CA ILE A 5 -3.94 15.64 -11.26
C ILE A 5 -4.18 15.36 -9.78
N ILE A 6 -4.19 16.43 -8.99
CA ILE A 6 -4.25 16.33 -7.54
C ILE A 6 -5.71 16.24 -7.05
N GLU A 7 -6.00 15.25 -6.19
CA GLU A 7 -7.23 15.19 -5.41
C GLU A 7 -7.04 15.96 -4.10
N ASP A 8 -7.82 17.00 -3.91
CA ASP A 8 -7.78 17.85 -2.72
C ASP A 8 -8.95 17.63 -1.74
N GLY A 9 -9.84 16.68 -2.07
CA GLY A 9 -11.05 16.36 -1.33
C GLY A 9 -12.34 16.83 -2.02
N SER A 10 -12.22 17.56 -3.12
CA SER A 10 -13.36 18.07 -3.88
C SER A 10 -13.87 17.12 -4.98
N ILE A 11 -13.33 15.93 -5.07
CA ILE A 11 -13.64 14.91 -6.11
C ILE A 11 -13.21 15.42 -7.49
N VAL A 12 -11.91 15.66 -7.63
CA VAL A 12 -11.34 16.15 -8.88
C VAL A 12 -11.41 15.08 -9.96
N ALA A 13 -11.99 15.41 -11.11
CA ALA A 13 -12.13 14.46 -12.20
C ALA A 13 -10.75 14.01 -12.74
N GLY A 14 -10.54 12.69 -12.80
CA GLY A 14 -9.27 12.13 -13.29
C GLY A 14 -8.10 12.24 -12.30
N ALA A 15 -8.36 12.62 -11.05
CA ALA A 15 -7.33 12.70 -10.03
C ALA A 15 -6.54 11.39 -9.91
N ASN A 16 -5.22 11.50 -9.81
CA ASN A 16 -4.29 10.38 -9.78
C ASN A 16 -3.16 10.55 -8.76
N SER A 17 -3.23 11.57 -7.92
CA SER A 17 -2.29 11.83 -6.83
C SER A 17 -2.98 12.63 -5.72
N TRP A 18 -2.43 12.59 -4.50
CA TRP A 18 -2.83 13.45 -3.37
C TRP A 18 -1.76 14.48 -3.03
N ILE A 19 -0.58 14.37 -3.63
CA ILE A 19 0.53 15.30 -3.44
C ILE A 19 1.15 15.69 -4.77
N THR A 20 1.76 16.87 -4.80
CA THR A 20 2.53 17.38 -5.91
C THR A 20 3.98 16.87 -5.87
N VAL A 21 4.72 17.03 -6.99
CA VAL A 21 6.17 16.75 -7.03
C VAL A 21 6.92 17.60 -5.99
N ALA A 22 6.57 18.88 -5.85
CA ALA A 22 7.21 19.78 -4.90
C ALA A 22 6.98 19.36 -3.43
N GLU A 23 5.78 18.85 -3.09
CA GLU A 23 5.48 18.31 -1.77
C GLU A 23 6.28 17.03 -1.52
N TRP A 24 6.42 16.17 -2.52
CA TRP A 24 7.23 14.94 -2.42
C TRP A 24 8.73 15.27 -2.25
N ASP A 25 9.25 16.23 -3.00
CA ASP A 25 10.64 16.69 -2.83
C ASP A 25 10.87 17.26 -1.42
N THR A 26 9.91 18.04 -0.92
CA THR A 26 9.95 18.59 0.44
C THR A 26 9.93 17.47 1.49
N TYR A 27 9.05 16.49 1.32
CA TYR A 27 8.97 15.33 2.20
C TYR A 27 10.30 14.56 2.24
N ASN A 28 10.87 14.24 1.07
CA ASN A 28 12.15 13.54 1.01
C ASN A 28 13.29 14.34 1.65
N ALA A 29 13.33 15.64 1.43
CA ALA A 29 14.35 16.52 2.02
C ALA A 29 14.28 16.52 3.56
N GLN A 30 13.09 16.47 4.17
CA GLN A 30 12.92 16.37 5.62
C GLN A 30 13.55 15.10 6.21
N TYR A 31 13.59 14.01 5.42
CA TYR A 31 14.23 12.75 5.82
C TYR A 31 15.66 12.59 5.30
N GLY A 32 16.24 13.64 4.73
CA GLY A 32 17.60 13.60 4.17
C GLY A 32 17.76 12.66 2.98
N ARG A 33 16.68 12.44 2.23
CA ARG A 33 16.60 11.53 1.08
C ARG A 33 16.71 12.30 -0.24
N THR A 34 17.38 11.72 -1.22
CA THR A 34 17.45 12.24 -2.59
C THR A 34 16.83 11.21 -3.54
N PRO A 35 15.71 11.53 -4.22
CA PRO A 35 15.12 10.65 -5.23
C PRO A 35 16.12 10.31 -6.35
N ASN A 36 15.99 9.11 -6.92
CA ASN A 36 16.72 8.69 -8.12
C ASN A 36 16.17 9.37 -9.37
N ALA A 37 14.85 9.60 -9.40
CA ALA A 37 14.17 10.33 -10.47
C ALA A 37 14.74 11.74 -10.61
N THR A 38 15.24 12.05 -11.81
CA THR A 38 15.90 13.32 -12.10
C THR A 38 14.98 14.33 -12.81
N THR A 39 13.90 13.82 -13.39
CA THR A 39 12.91 14.64 -14.11
C THR A 39 11.56 14.62 -13.39
N ASP A 40 10.79 15.68 -13.57
CA ASP A 40 9.44 15.76 -13.01
C ASP A 40 8.53 14.64 -13.57
N ASP A 41 8.68 14.27 -14.84
CA ASP A 41 7.93 13.16 -15.45
C ASP A 41 8.16 11.81 -14.74
N GLU A 42 9.40 11.51 -14.34
CA GLU A 42 9.73 10.29 -13.60
C GLU A 42 9.13 10.33 -12.19
N LYS A 43 9.20 11.49 -11.52
CA LYS A 43 8.61 11.72 -10.22
C LYS A 43 7.09 11.60 -10.24
N GLU A 44 6.43 12.22 -11.22
CA GLU A 44 4.99 12.09 -11.45
C GLU A 44 4.58 10.64 -11.64
N LEU A 45 5.34 9.88 -12.44
CA LEU A 45 5.05 8.47 -12.67
C LEU A 45 5.13 7.65 -11.37
N ALA A 46 6.13 7.91 -10.53
CA ALA A 46 6.26 7.24 -9.23
C ALA A 46 5.08 7.57 -8.31
N LEU A 47 4.66 8.83 -8.26
CA LEU A 47 3.51 9.28 -7.47
C LEU A 47 2.19 8.66 -7.95
N ILE A 48 1.95 8.63 -9.26
CA ILE A 48 0.75 8.02 -9.85
C ILE A 48 0.70 6.51 -9.54
N LYS A 49 1.81 5.81 -9.69
CA LYS A 49 1.89 4.38 -9.37
C LYS A 49 1.64 4.12 -7.88
N ALA A 50 2.21 4.95 -7.01
CA ALA A 50 2.02 4.86 -5.56
C ALA A 50 0.55 5.06 -5.17
N GLN A 51 -0.07 6.13 -5.66
CA GLN A 51 -1.49 6.40 -5.41
C GLN A 51 -2.39 5.26 -5.88
N ARG A 52 -2.14 4.75 -7.10
CA ARG A 52 -2.89 3.62 -7.65
C ARG A 52 -2.74 2.37 -6.78
N ALA A 53 -1.53 2.05 -6.30
CA ALA A 53 -1.29 0.91 -5.45
C ALA A 53 -2.04 1.05 -4.11
N ILE A 54 -1.96 2.21 -3.47
CA ILE A 54 -2.71 2.50 -2.23
C ILE A 54 -4.21 2.34 -2.46
N SER A 55 -4.74 2.86 -3.57
CA SER A 55 -6.17 2.81 -3.85
C SER A 55 -6.70 1.42 -4.19
N THR A 56 -5.86 0.53 -4.75
CA THR A 56 -6.32 -0.76 -5.30
C THR A 56 -5.94 -1.97 -4.45
N LEU A 57 -4.80 -1.91 -3.75
CA LEU A 57 -4.29 -3.06 -3.00
C LEU A 57 -4.82 -3.15 -1.55
N LEU A 58 -5.47 -2.10 -1.07
CA LEU A 58 -6.02 -2.04 0.28
C LEU A 58 -7.53 -1.77 0.25
N THR A 59 -8.22 -2.34 1.21
CA THR A 59 -9.62 -2.03 1.49
C THR A 59 -9.72 -1.14 2.71
N TYR A 60 -10.44 -0.06 2.60
CA TYR A 60 -10.54 0.95 3.65
C TYR A 60 -11.92 0.96 4.31
N TRP A 61 -11.96 1.40 5.58
CA TRP A 61 -13.22 1.67 6.27
C TRP A 61 -14.03 2.74 5.55
N GLY A 62 -15.34 2.68 5.73
CA GLY A 62 -16.25 3.67 5.12
C GLY A 62 -16.52 3.42 3.63
N GLN A 63 -17.11 4.40 2.98
CA GLN A 63 -17.51 4.33 1.58
C GLN A 63 -16.97 5.53 0.80
N PRO A 64 -16.61 5.36 -0.49
CA PRO A 64 -16.31 6.51 -1.35
C PRO A 64 -17.43 7.54 -1.34
N VAL A 65 -17.09 8.81 -1.41
CA VAL A 65 -18.07 9.91 -1.45
C VAL A 65 -18.84 9.92 -2.79
N SER A 66 -18.17 9.55 -3.87
CA SER A 66 -18.77 9.46 -5.20
C SER A 66 -18.38 8.16 -5.90
N GLN A 67 -19.31 7.66 -6.73
CA GLN A 67 -19.04 6.51 -7.61
C GLN A 67 -18.11 6.86 -8.78
N THR A 68 -17.97 8.14 -9.08
CA THR A 68 -17.16 8.63 -10.22
C THR A 68 -15.74 9.04 -9.81
N GLN A 69 -15.43 9.03 -8.50
CA GLN A 69 -14.07 9.36 -8.06
C GLN A 69 -13.06 8.30 -8.52
N THR A 70 -11.88 8.73 -8.90
CA THR A 70 -10.82 7.87 -9.44
C THR A 70 -9.86 7.37 -8.37
N THR A 71 -9.85 7.98 -7.21
CA THR A 71 -9.01 7.62 -6.06
C THR A 71 -9.85 6.99 -4.95
N CYS A 72 -9.22 6.31 -3.98
CA CYS A 72 -9.95 5.76 -2.84
C CYS A 72 -10.44 6.83 -1.84
N LEU A 73 -10.00 8.06 -1.98
CA LEU A 73 -10.40 9.22 -1.18
C LEU A 73 -10.99 10.30 -2.09
N PRO A 74 -11.84 11.20 -1.55
CA PRO A 74 -12.35 11.27 -0.17
C PRO A 74 -13.38 10.19 0.16
N ARG A 75 -13.67 9.98 1.48
CA ARG A 75 -14.56 8.91 1.95
C ARG A 75 -15.49 9.38 3.08
N TYR A 76 -16.66 8.78 3.16
CA TYR A 76 -17.47 8.81 4.37
C TYR A 76 -16.91 7.79 5.38
N TRP A 77 -16.21 8.28 6.39
CA TRP A 77 -15.63 7.45 7.42
C TRP A 77 -16.68 7.00 8.43
N GLN A 78 -16.80 5.70 8.66
CA GLN A 78 -17.80 5.13 9.56
C GLN A 78 -17.32 5.04 11.01
N ARG A 79 -16.09 5.49 11.29
CA ARG A 79 -15.48 5.38 12.62
C ARG A 79 -14.53 6.54 12.88
N VAL A 80 -14.32 6.77 14.18
CA VAL A 80 -13.27 7.67 14.65
C VAL A 80 -11.93 6.99 14.47
N ILE A 81 -10.96 7.68 13.88
CA ILE A 81 -9.61 7.18 13.63
C ILE A 81 -8.63 7.99 14.47
N ASN A 82 -7.84 7.29 15.28
CA ASN A 82 -6.89 7.92 16.22
C ASN A 82 -7.52 9.00 17.11
N GLY A 83 -8.80 8.85 17.48
CA GLY A 83 -9.53 9.82 18.32
C GLY A 83 -10.13 10.99 17.56
N PHE A 84 -10.01 11.06 16.24
CA PHE A 84 -10.52 12.15 15.42
C PHE A 84 -11.57 11.69 14.41
N THR A 85 -12.55 12.54 14.17
CA THR A 85 -13.49 12.40 13.08
C THR A 85 -12.90 13.08 11.84
N ILE A 86 -12.82 12.35 10.75
CA ILE A 86 -12.31 12.86 9.47
C ILE A 86 -13.50 13.30 8.61
N GLY A 87 -13.44 14.50 8.08
CA GLY A 87 -14.45 15.02 7.16
C GLY A 87 -14.48 14.23 5.84
N SER A 88 -15.66 14.20 5.22
CA SER A 88 -15.84 13.51 3.94
C SER A 88 -15.24 14.26 2.73
N ASP A 89 -14.68 15.42 2.97
CA ASP A 89 -14.02 16.30 2.01
C ASP A 89 -12.50 16.43 2.32
N GLN A 90 -11.99 15.59 3.20
CA GLN A 90 -10.59 15.68 3.66
C GLN A 90 -9.77 14.49 3.14
N ILE A 91 -8.53 14.81 2.76
CA ILE A 91 -7.48 13.83 2.52
C ILE A 91 -6.58 13.81 3.76
N PRO A 92 -6.59 12.71 4.57
CA PRO A 92 -5.74 12.62 5.74
C PRO A 92 -4.26 12.73 5.38
N GLN A 93 -3.47 13.41 6.23
CA GLN A 93 -2.03 13.57 6.00
C GLN A 93 -1.32 12.22 5.90
N ASP A 94 -1.74 11.23 6.68
CA ASP A 94 -1.18 9.87 6.64
C ASP A 94 -1.23 9.23 5.23
N PHE A 95 -2.25 9.55 4.41
CA PHE A 95 -2.32 9.07 3.03
C PHE A 95 -1.34 9.78 2.11
N LYS A 96 -1.13 11.09 2.32
CA LYS A 96 -0.13 11.86 1.59
C LYS A 96 1.28 11.37 1.89
N ASP A 97 1.56 11.14 3.16
CA ASP A 97 2.85 10.63 3.63
C ASP A 97 3.06 9.18 3.17
N ALA A 98 2.02 8.34 3.20
CA ALA A 98 2.10 6.98 2.69
C ALA A 98 2.34 6.94 1.18
N GLN A 99 1.73 7.85 0.42
CA GLN A 99 2.01 8.00 -1.01
C GLN A 99 3.47 8.40 -1.23
N ALA A 100 3.99 9.33 -0.44
CA ALA A 100 5.38 9.76 -0.53
C ALA A 100 6.37 8.62 -0.24
N GLU A 101 6.12 7.81 0.80
CA GLU A 101 6.95 6.65 1.16
C GLU A 101 6.89 5.55 0.10
N LEU A 102 5.71 5.29 -0.46
CA LEU A 102 5.57 4.27 -1.50
C LEU A 102 6.20 4.74 -2.81
N ALA A 103 6.05 6.01 -3.17
CA ALA A 103 6.69 6.60 -4.34
C ALA A 103 8.22 6.54 -4.22
N TRP A 104 8.78 6.78 -3.03
CA TRP A 104 10.19 6.56 -2.74
C TRP A 104 10.63 5.12 -3.02
N SER A 105 9.86 4.14 -2.55
CA SER A 105 10.15 2.73 -2.79
C SER A 105 10.10 2.37 -4.29
N ILE A 106 9.12 2.92 -5.03
CA ILE A 106 8.97 2.70 -6.46
C ILE A 106 10.13 3.33 -7.24
N ASP A 107 10.55 4.52 -6.86
CA ASP A 107 11.70 5.21 -7.43
C ASP A 107 13.02 4.42 -7.25
N HIS A 108 13.09 3.59 -6.20
CA HIS A 108 14.20 2.68 -5.92
C HIS A 108 13.99 1.26 -6.46
N GLY A 109 13.10 1.10 -7.45
CA GLY A 109 12.91 -0.14 -8.18
C GLY A 109 11.87 -1.10 -7.61
N ALA A 110 11.11 -0.71 -6.59
CA ALA A 110 10.01 -1.52 -6.12
C ALA A 110 8.84 -1.46 -7.11
N ASP A 111 8.18 -2.61 -7.32
CA ASP A 111 6.94 -2.68 -8.09
C ASP A 111 5.82 -3.28 -7.22
N PRO A 112 4.86 -2.47 -6.75
CA PRO A 112 3.75 -2.97 -5.95
C PRO A 112 2.78 -3.87 -6.72
N PHE A 113 2.85 -3.85 -8.05
CA PHE A 113 2.04 -4.67 -8.93
C PHE A 113 2.81 -5.85 -9.56
N ALA A 114 4.07 -6.04 -9.17
CA ALA A 114 4.86 -7.16 -9.68
C ALA A 114 4.15 -8.48 -9.44
N ASP A 115 4.05 -9.28 -10.49
CA ASP A 115 3.52 -10.63 -10.38
C ASP A 115 4.48 -11.48 -9.53
N ARG A 116 4.02 -11.94 -8.38
CA ARG A 116 4.79 -12.78 -7.45
C ARG A 116 4.95 -14.22 -7.94
N THR A 117 4.56 -14.54 -9.16
CA THR A 117 4.68 -15.90 -9.70
C THR A 117 6.13 -16.32 -9.97
N ALA A 118 7.09 -15.40 -9.94
CA ALA A 118 8.47 -15.68 -10.33
C ALA A 118 9.31 -16.41 -9.28
N ASP A 119 8.93 -16.42 -8.00
CA ASP A 119 9.70 -17.13 -6.97
C ASP A 119 8.91 -18.31 -6.37
N ASN A 120 8.69 -19.33 -7.19
CA ASN A 120 8.05 -20.58 -6.77
C ASN A 120 8.87 -21.39 -5.75
N THR A 121 10.10 -20.97 -5.44
CA THR A 121 10.99 -21.70 -4.55
C THR A 121 10.79 -21.38 -3.07
N LYS A 122 9.98 -20.35 -2.74
CA LYS A 122 9.73 -19.92 -1.34
C LYS A 122 8.25 -19.76 -1.02
N ARG A 123 7.38 -20.58 -1.60
CA ARG A 123 5.96 -20.61 -1.26
C ARG A 123 5.75 -21.55 -0.07
N GLY A 124 5.51 -20.96 1.08
CA GLY A 124 5.10 -21.69 2.27
C GLY A 124 5.96 -21.37 3.49
N VAL A 125 5.37 -21.54 4.65
CA VAL A 125 6.13 -21.61 5.89
C VAL A 125 6.83 -22.95 5.89
N GLU A 126 8.15 -22.96 6.08
CA GLU A 126 8.90 -24.19 6.27
C GLU A 126 8.34 -24.93 7.51
N THR A 127 7.68 -26.05 7.28
CA THR A 127 6.98 -26.79 8.34
C THR A 127 7.81 -27.95 8.88
N GLY A 128 8.98 -28.22 8.30
CA GLY A 128 9.86 -29.25 8.80
C GLY A 128 11.20 -29.29 8.07
N GLU A 129 12.26 -29.28 8.83
CA GLU A 129 13.62 -29.60 8.40
C GLU A 129 13.92 -31.04 8.79
N ARG A 130 14.25 -31.89 7.84
CA ARG A 130 14.66 -33.27 8.10
C ARG A 130 16.11 -33.44 7.75
N ASN A 131 16.96 -33.33 8.76
CA ASN A 131 18.38 -33.63 8.64
C ASN A 131 18.61 -35.13 8.92
N LYS A 132 19.21 -35.86 7.97
CA LYS A 132 19.64 -37.25 8.16
C LYS A 132 21.15 -37.32 7.95
N ALA A 133 21.85 -37.64 8.99
CA ALA A 133 23.29 -37.84 8.92
C ALA A 133 23.61 -39.29 8.47
N GLY A 134 24.01 -39.42 7.21
CA GLY A 134 24.42 -40.64 6.53
C GLY A 134 23.44 -41.08 5.44
N PRO A 135 23.91 -41.50 4.29
CA PRO A 135 24.18 -40.64 3.15
C PRO A 135 23.13 -39.55 2.95
N VAL A 136 23.61 -38.35 2.77
CA VAL A 136 22.95 -37.06 2.83
C VAL A 136 21.58 -37.04 2.13
N GLU A 137 20.50 -36.83 2.91
CA GLU A 137 19.18 -36.56 2.40
C GLU A 137 18.69 -35.28 3.07
N THR A 138 18.70 -34.18 2.33
CA THR A 138 18.12 -32.90 2.78
C THR A 138 16.72 -32.78 2.15
N SER A 139 15.69 -32.84 2.96
CA SER A 139 14.31 -32.65 2.51
C SER A 139 13.67 -31.50 3.29
N SER A 140 13.36 -30.40 2.62
CA SER A 140 12.56 -29.33 3.19
C SER A 140 11.11 -29.49 2.71
N THR A 141 10.20 -29.59 3.64
CA THR A 141 8.76 -29.67 3.35
C THR A 141 8.14 -28.29 3.56
N TYR A 142 7.55 -27.74 2.52
CA TYR A 142 6.80 -26.50 2.59
C TYR A 142 5.30 -26.81 2.64
N SER A 143 4.57 -26.09 3.48
CA SER A 143 3.10 -26.17 3.43
C SER A 143 2.64 -25.50 2.14
N ASP A 144 1.93 -26.23 1.31
CA ASP A 144 1.22 -25.70 0.14
C ASP A 144 0.03 -24.86 0.65
N VAL A 145 0.34 -23.63 1.05
CA VAL A 145 -0.69 -22.63 1.27
C VAL A 145 -1.09 -22.19 -0.13
N GLY A 146 -2.19 -22.78 -0.61
CA GLY A 146 -2.79 -22.39 -1.88
C GLY A 146 -2.76 -20.87 -2.03
N ILE A 147 -2.74 -20.36 -3.25
CA ILE A 147 -2.65 -18.92 -3.58
C ILE A 147 -3.66 -18.16 -2.72
N VAL A 148 -3.28 -17.87 -1.49
CA VAL A 148 -3.96 -16.88 -0.68
C VAL A 148 -3.58 -15.58 -1.36
N PHE A 149 -4.54 -14.99 -2.05
CA PHE A 149 -4.45 -13.60 -2.45
C PHE A 149 -4.10 -12.85 -1.16
N ASP A 150 -2.80 -12.58 -0.97
CA ASP A 150 -2.35 -11.89 0.22
C ASP A 150 -2.70 -10.42 0.05
N PRO A 151 -3.78 -9.94 0.70
CA PRO A 151 -4.12 -8.53 0.69
C PRO A 151 -3.03 -7.68 1.36
N ARG A 152 -1.95 -8.32 1.82
CA ARG A 152 -0.79 -7.72 2.45
C ARG A 152 0.35 -7.46 1.46
N ALA A 153 0.09 -7.41 0.14
CA ALA A 153 1.11 -6.95 -0.80
C ALA A 153 1.74 -5.62 -0.35
N MET A 154 0.96 -4.76 0.31
CA MET A 154 1.44 -3.53 0.94
C MET A 154 2.23 -3.75 2.23
N SER A 155 2.17 -4.92 2.88
CA SER A 155 2.96 -5.18 4.10
C SER A 155 4.46 -5.19 3.85
N ASN A 156 4.89 -5.38 2.61
CA ASN A 156 6.29 -5.27 2.23
C ASN A 156 6.79 -3.81 2.22
N TYR A 157 5.87 -2.85 2.14
CA TYR A 157 6.13 -1.42 2.20
C TYR A 157 5.81 -0.92 3.61
N THR A 158 6.62 -1.34 4.57
CA THR A 158 6.35 -1.22 6.02
C THR A 158 6.01 0.20 6.44
N ALA A 159 6.73 1.20 5.93
CA ALA A 159 6.50 2.60 6.28
C ALA A 159 5.13 3.09 5.78
N ALA A 160 4.83 2.90 4.50
CA ALA A 160 3.54 3.28 3.92
C ALA A 160 2.37 2.51 4.56
N TYR A 161 2.54 1.20 4.81
CA TYR A 161 1.51 0.39 5.44
C TYR A 161 1.26 0.79 6.91
N ALA A 162 2.30 1.12 7.66
CA ALA A 162 2.15 1.58 9.05
C ALA A 162 1.28 2.84 9.16
N LEU A 163 1.48 3.80 8.26
CA LEU A 163 0.66 5.02 8.16
C LEU A 163 -0.80 4.72 7.81
N LEU A 164 -1.03 3.76 6.93
CA LEU A 164 -2.37 3.41 6.45
C LEU A 164 -3.12 2.42 7.36
N SER A 165 -2.43 1.69 8.23
CA SER A 165 -3.01 0.62 9.05
C SER A 165 -4.24 1.02 9.87
N PRO A 166 -4.35 2.25 10.43
CA PRO A 166 -5.55 2.67 11.16
C PRO A 166 -6.79 2.78 10.28
N TYR A 167 -6.61 2.97 8.99
CA TYR A 167 -7.66 3.22 8.00
C TYR A 167 -8.10 1.95 7.27
N VAL A 168 -7.27 0.91 7.29
CA VAL A 168 -7.52 -0.33 6.57
C VAL A 168 -8.58 -1.16 7.27
N ALA A 169 -9.62 -1.54 6.53
CA ALA A 169 -10.57 -2.54 6.97
C ALA A 169 -9.86 -3.89 7.02
N GLY A 170 -9.74 -4.47 8.20
CA GLY A 170 -9.19 -5.82 8.34
C GLY A 170 -9.99 -6.78 7.47
N ASN A 171 -9.33 -7.65 6.73
CA ASN A 171 -10.00 -8.77 6.08
C ASN A 171 -10.69 -9.60 7.15
N GLY A 172 -12.00 -9.52 7.18
CA GLY A 172 -12.87 -9.99 8.25
C GLY A 172 -12.91 -11.50 8.45
N ALA A 173 -11.81 -12.10 8.82
CA ALA A 173 -11.73 -13.43 9.40
C ALA A 173 -11.55 -13.40 10.92
N GLN A 174 -11.86 -12.30 11.58
CA GLN A 174 -12.10 -12.31 13.02
C GLN A 174 -13.58 -12.55 13.27
N ILE A 175 -13.97 -13.80 13.21
CA ILE A 175 -15.18 -14.28 13.89
C ILE A 175 -14.96 -14.00 15.37
N ARG A 176 -15.51 -12.91 15.85
CA ARG A 176 -15.65 -12.67 17.28
C ARG A 176 -16.61 -13.72 17.80
N MET A 177 -16.09 -14.82 18.31
CA MET A 177 -16.90 -15.71 19.14
C MET A 177 -17.30 -14.92 20.37
N GLN A 178 -18.51 -14.39 20.33
CA GLN A 178 -19.18 -13.89 21.51
C GLN A 178 -19.62 -15.15 22.29
N ARG A 179 -18.90 -15.47 23.37
CA ARG A 179 -19.39 -16.43 24.35
C ARG A 179 -20.58 -15.78 25.05
N GLY A 180 -21.76 -16.37 24.87
CA GLY A 180 -22.93 -16.16 25.71
C GLY A 180 -22.70 -16.75 27.09
#